data_f67d039b5d9eea874d3cbf2250fbeed3
#
_entry.id   f67d039b5d9eea874d3cbf2250fbeed3
#
_cell.length_a   1.000
_cell.length_b   1.000
_cell.length_c   1.000
_cell.angle_alpha   90.00
_cell.angle_beta   90.00
_cell.angle_gamma   90.00
#
_symmetry.space_group_name_H-M   'P 1'
#
loop_
_entity.id
_entity.type
_entity.pdbx_description
1 polymer ?
#
loop_
_entity_poly.entity_id
_entity_poly.type
_entity_poly.pdbx_seq_one_letter_code
_entity_poly.pdbx_strand_id
1 'polypeptide(L)'
;MSEIKNILSKYNSIAMIGVSKDLKKTSTVVMKYMQDNGFKVYPVNPSAKGEKILGEEVYAKITDINKNVDIVDVFRPSEEVYGIAEDAVKIGAKVLWLQLDISDENAKKLVEENNMEYIENKCTKMEYQKYFLKVRQAFPVLSD
;
A
#
# COMPACT_ATOMS: atom_id res chain seq x y z
N MET A 1 19.49 -9.01 1.45
CA MET A 1 18.59 -8.50 0.62
C MET A 1 17.25 -8.35 1.21
N SER A 2 16.71 -7.27 1.07
CA SER A 2 15.46 -6.98 1.72
C SER A 2 14.29 -7.60 0.96
N GLU A 3 13.38 -8.21 1.72
CA GLU A 3 12.14 -8.70 1.25
C GLU A 3 11.31 -7.55 0.66
N ILE A 4 11.38 -6.36 1.30
CA ILE A 4 10.67 -5.18 0.85
C ILE A 4 11.17 -4.71 -0.51
N LYS A 5 12.48 -4.70 -0.71
CA LYS A 5 13.04 -4.32 -1.99
C LYS A 5 12.55 -5.25 -3.09
N ASN A 6 12.51 -6.54 -2.80
CA ASN A 6 12.03 -7.53 -3.78
C ASN A 6 10.57 -7.30 -4.11
N ILE A 7 9.74 -7.02 -3.11
CA ILE A 7 8.32 -6.76 -3.30
C ILE A 7 8.12 -5.55 -4.22
N LEU A 8 8.80 -4.46 -3.93
CA LEU A 8 8.63 -3.22 -4.68
C LEU A 8 9.24 -3.29 -6.09
N SER A 9 10.15 -4.25 -6.32
CA SER A 9 10.70 -4.49 -7.65
C SER A 9 9.80 -5.39 -8.49
N LYS A 10 9.09 -6.31 -7.82
CA LYS A 10 8.37 -7.37 -8.50
C LYS A 10 6.92 -7.02 -8.82
N TYR A 11 6.27 -6.28 -7.92
CA TYR A 11 4.85 -5.98 -8.03
C TYR A 11 4.64 -4.50 -8.32
N ASN A 12 3.68 -4.17 -9.17
CA ASN A 12 3.42 -2.77 -9.52
C ASN A 12 1.96 -2.34 -9.41
N SER A 13 1.08 -3.21 -8.93
CA SER A 13 -0.32 -2.83 -8.73
C SER A 13 -0.64 -2.81 -7.24
N ILE A 14 -1.23 -1.71 -6.79
CA ILE A 14 -1.52 -1.46 -5.39
C ILE A 14 -2.98 -1.07 -5.23
N ALA A 15 -3.70 -1.73 -4.31
CA ALA A 15 -4.98 -1.21 -3.85
C ALA A 15 -4.68 -0.48 -2.54
N MET A 16 -4.93 0.81 -2.49
CA MET A 16 -4.58 1.63 -1.34
C MET A 16 -5.85 1.99 -0.58
N ILE A 17 -6.01 1.43 0.61
CA ILE A 17 -7.23 1.57 1.40
C ILE A 17 -7.11 2.72 2.37
N GLY A 18 -8.12 3.59 2.36
CA GLY A 18 -8.13 4.75 3.24
C GLY A 18 -7.58 6.01 2.61
N VAL A 19 -7.51 6.05 1.28
CA VAL A 19 -7.02 7.25 0.59
C VAL A 19 -8.06 8.35 0.75
N SER A 20 -7.60 9.54 1.09
CA SER A 20 -8.45 10.70 1.31
C SER A 20 -8.60 11.54 0.04
N LYS A 21 -9.73 12.22 -0.10
CA LYS A 21 -9.92 13.18 -1.17
C LYS A 21 -9.10 14.44 -0.92
N ASP A 22 -8.65 14.64 0.31
CA ASP A 22 -7.83 15.79 0.66
C ASP A 22 -6.39 15.53 0.22
N LEU A 23 -5.93 16.28 -0.75
CA LEU A 23 -4.61 16.09 -1.34
C LEU A 23 -3.45 16.30 -0.37
N LYS A 24 -3.73 16.88 0.80
CA LYS A 24 -2.69 17.12 1.79
C LYS A 24 -2.56 15.98 2.77
N LYS A 25 -3.48 15.02 2.76
CA LYS A 25 -3.40 13.88 3.68
C LYS A 25 -2.27 12.95 3.29
N THR A 26 -1.69 12.32 4.28
CA THR A 26 -0.56 11.40 4.07
C THR A 26 -0.89 10.32 3.05
N SER A 27 -2.08 9.72 3.16
CA SER A 27 -2.45 8.65 2.23
C SER A 27 -2.43 9.11 0.77
N THR A 28 -2.91 10.32 0.52
CA THR A 28 -2.96 10.85 -0.84
C THR A 28 -1.58 11.23 -1.33
N VAL A 29 -0.75 11.77 -0.44
CA VAL A 29 0.64 12.09 -0.78
C VAL A 29 1.40 10.83 -1.16
N VAL A 30 1.20 9.75 -0.41
CA VAL A 30 1.86 8.46 -0.70
C VAL A 30 1.34 7.91 -2.03
N MET A 31 0.03 7.98 -2.26
CA MET A 31 -0.55 7.51 -3.51
C MET A 31 0.09 8.21 -4.71
N LYS A 32 0.17 9.55 -4.64
CA LYS A 32 0.77 10.30 -5.75
C LYS A 32 2.21 9.90 -5.98
N TYR A 33 2.96 9.76 -4.90
CA TYR A 33 4.36 9.38 -5.01
C TYR A 33 4.51 8.02 -5.68
N MET A 34 3.69 7.06 -5.30
CA MET A 34 3.77 5.72 -5.90
C MET A 34 3.35 5.75 -7.37
N GLN A 35 2.31 6.52 -7.71
CA GLN A 35 1.93 6.69 -9.11
C GLN A 35 3.07 7.28 -9.92
N ASP A 36 3.72 8.31 -9.39
CA ASP A 36 4.82 8.99 -10.09
C ASP A 36 6.01 8.06 -10.32
N ASN A 37 6.08 6.97 -9.57
CA ASN A 37 7.17 6.01 -9.69
C ASN A 37 6.74 4.70 -10.36
N GLY A 38 5.68 4.77 -11.15
CA GLY A 38 5.31 3.66 -12.04
C GLY A 38 4.34 2.63 -11.48
N PHE A 39 3.79 2.88 -10.29
CA PHE A 39 2.80 1.95 -9.72
C PHE A 39 1.40 2.31 -10.19
N LYS A 40 0.61 1.28 -10.48
CA LYS A 40 -0.81 1.48 -10.72
C LYS A 40 -1.50 1.41 -9.37
N VAL A 41 -2.14 2.51 -8.95
CA VAL A 41 -2.76 2.57 -7.63
C VAL A 41 -4.26 2.71 -7.77
N TYR A 42 -4.99 1.80 -7.11
CA TYR A 42 -6.44 1.82 -7.07
C TYR A 42 -6.86 2.35 -5.69
N PRO A 43 -7.43 3.56 -5.60
CA PRO A 43 -7.81 4.10 -4.29
C PRO A 43 -9.11 3.45 -3.81
N VAL A 44 -9.14 3.13 -2.51
CA VAL A 44 -10.30 2.50 -1.88
C VAL A 44 -10.75 3.35 -0.71
N ASN A 45 -11.99 3.80 -0.74
CA ASN A 45 -12.57 4.60 0.34
C ASN A 45 -14.10 4.58 0.18
N PRO A 46 -14.83 3.90 1.07
CA PRO A 46 -16.28 3.80 0.93
C PRO A 46 -17.00 5.14 0.85
N SER A 47 -16.49 6.16 1.53
CA SER A 47 -17.15 7.47 1.54
C SER A 47 -16.89 8.29 0.28
N ALA A 48 -16.00 7.84 -0.60
CA ALA A 48 -15.71 8.53 -1.85
C ALA A 48 -15.98 7.66 -3.08
N LYS A 49 -16.72 6.58 -2.90
CA LYS A 49 -17.02 5.64 -3.98
C LYS A 49 -17.55 6.36 -5.21
N GLY A 50 -16.99 6.05 -6.36
CA GLY A 50 -17.44 6.60 -7.64
C GLY A 50 -16.83 7.94 -7.99
N GLU A 51 -16.13 8.58 -7.04
CA GLU A 51 -15.42 9.82 -7.31
C GLU A 51 -14.03 9.48 -7.84
N LYS A 52 -13.25 10.47 -8.17
CA LYS A 52 -11.88 10.26 -8.61
C LYS A 52 -10.90 10.89 -7.65
N ILE A 53 -9.79 10.21 -7.41
CA ILE A 53 -8.68 10.76 -6.65
C ILE A 53 -7.43 10.57 -7.52
N LEU A 54 -6.73 11.65 -7.79
CA LEU A 54 -5.53 11.62 -8.63
C LEU A 54 -5.76 10.87 -9.94
N GLY A 55 -6.93 11.10 -10.53
CA GLY A 55 -7.27 10.53 -11.83
C GLY A 55 -7.78 9.11 -11.81
N GLU A 56 -7.86 8.47 -10.64
CA GLU A 56 -8.31 7.07 -10.53
C GLU A 56 -9.67 6.98 -9.88
N GLU A 57 -10.51 6.11 -10.40
CA GLU A 57 -11.82 5.85 -9.82
C GLU A 57 -11.66 5.26 -8.42
N VAL A 58 -12.49 5.72 -7.48
CA VAL A 58 -12.44 5.24 -6.10
C VAL A 58 -13.42 4.09 -5.92
N TYR A 59 -12.94 3.00 -5.33
CA TYR A 59 -13.76 1.81 -5.05
C TYR A 59 -14.15 1.80 -3.58
N ALA A 60 -15.30 1.20 -3.27
CA ALA A 60 -15.74 1.07 -1.88
C ALA A 60 -14.94 0.02 -1.14
N LYS A 61 -14.60 -1.08 -1.83
CA LYS A 61 -13.88 -2.22 -1.26
C LYS A 61 -12.93 -2.80 -2.29
N ILE A 62 -11.90 -3.49 -1.81
CA ILE A 62 -10.94 -4.11 -2.74
C ILE A 62 -11.60 -5.22 -3.56
N THR A 63 -12.63 -5.87 -3.03
CA THR A 63 -13.34 -6.92 -3.78
C THR A 63 -14.11 -6.36 -4.96
N ASP A 64 -14.30 -5.05 -5.03
CA ASP A 64 -14.97 -4.42 -6.18
C ASP A 64 -14.01 -4.12 -7.32
N ILE A 65 -12.71 -4.24 -7.09
CA ILE A 65 -11.70 -3.94 -8.11
C ILE A 65 -11.61 -5.12 -9.08
N ASN A 66 -11.95 -4.86 -10.33
CA ASN A 66 -11.99 -5.91 -11.33
C ASN A 66 -10.70 -5.98 -12.12
N LYS A 67 -9.59 -5.86 -11.44
CA LYS A 67 -8.24 -5.87 -12.02
C LYS A 67 -7.32 -6.62 -11.09
N ASN A 68 -6.16 -7.00 -11.58
CA ASN A 68 -5.17 -7.66 -10.75
C ASN A 68 -4.60 -6.67 -9.72
N VAL A 69 -4.58 -7.07 -8.46
CA VAL A 69 -3.99 -6.27 -7.38
C VAL A 69 -2.97 -7.15 -6.67
N ASP A 70 -1.72 -6.71 -6.68
CA ASP A 70 -0.66 -7.46 -6.03
C ASP A 70 -0.45 -7.05 -4.58
N ILE A 71 -0.50 -5.75 -4.29
CA ILE A 71 -0.23 -5.22 -2.95
C ILE A 71 -1.50 -4.56 -2.42
N VAL A 72 -1.92 -4.95 -1.22
CA VAL A 72 -3.00 -4.27 -0.52
C VAL A 72 -2.34 -3.41 0.55
N ASP A 73 -2.40 -2.09 0.36
CA ASP A 73 -1.68 -1.12 1.19
C ASP A 73 -2.69 -0.38 2.06
N VAL A 74 -2.54 -0.46 3.38
CA VAL A 74 -3.58 -0.09 4.33
C VAL A 74 -3.25 1.16 5.14
N PHE A 75 -4.15 2.17 5.04
CA PHE A 75 -4.11 3.39 5.83
C PHE A 75 -5.35 3.44 6.75
N ARG A 76 -5.70 2.31 7.35
CA ARG A 76 -6.85 2.26 8.27
C ARG A 76 -6.39 1.76 9.63
N PRO A 77 -7.14 2.10 10.70
CA PRO A 77 -6.75 1.66 12.05
C PRO A 77 -6.60 0.14 12.15
N SER A 78 -5.75 -0.31 13.06
CA SER A 78 -5.45 -1.74 13.22
C SER A 78 -6.72 -2.58 13.44
N GLU A 79 -7.75 -2.02 14.06
CA GLU A 79 -9.00 -2.75 14.30
C GLU A 79 -9.71 -3.17 13.02
N GLU A 80 -9.43 -2.50 11.91
CA GLU A 80 -10.08 -2.83 10.62
C GLU A 80 -9.27 -3.80 9.79
N VAL A 81 -8.05 -4.08 10.20
CA VAL A 81 -7.10 -4.83 9.36
C VAL A 81 -7.51 -6.26 9.09
N TYR A 82 -8.05 -6.96 10.08
CA TYR A 82 -8.38 -8.36 9.88
C TYR A 82 -9.39 -8.57 8.75
N GLY A 83 -10.45 -7.75 8.72
CA GLY A 83 -11.45 -7.83 7.64
C GLY A 83 -10.84 -7.52 6.28
N ILE A 84 -9.91 -6.57 6.25
CA ILE A 84 -9.20 -6.23 5.02
C ILE A 84 -8.32 -7.41 4.59
N ALA A 85 -7.68 -8.08 5.54
CA ALA A 85 -6.85 -9.25 5.25
C ALA A 85 -7.69 -10.37 4.63
N GLU A 86 -8.90 -10.58 5.14
CA GLU A 86 -9.81 -11.57 4.58
C GLU A 86 -10.12 -11.26 3.12
N ASP A 87 -10.39 -9.99 2.81
CA ASP A 87 -10.68 -9.57 1.45
C ASP A 87 -9.44 -9.70 0.55
N ALA A 88 -8.25 -9.41 1.10
CA ALA A 88 -7.01 -9.53 0.34
C ALA A 88 -6.77 -10.99 -0.07
N VAL A 89 -7.07 -11.93 0.81
CA VAL A 89 -6.99 -13.35 0.49
C VAL A 89 -7.98 -13.70 -0.63
N LYS A 90 -9.20 -13.19 -0.54
CA LYS A 90 -10.23 -13.47 -1.54
C LYS A 90 -9.83 -13.02 -2.94
N ILE A 91 -9.18 -11.87 -3.05
CA ILE A 91 -8.82 -11.36 -4.38
C ILE A 91 -7.49 -11.92 -4.88
N GLY A 92 -6.82 -12.74 -4.09
CA GLY A 92 -5.56 -13.35 -4.51
C GLY A 92 -4.39 -12.37 -4.51
N ALA A 93 -4.42 -11.36 -3.63
CA ALA A 93 -3.30 -10.44 -3.51
C ALA A 93 -2.05 -11.17 -3.04
N LYS A 94 -0.89 -10.58 -3.29
CA LYS A 94 0.39 -11.20 -2.95
C LYS A 94 0.96 -10.67 -1.65
N VAL A 95 0.61 -9.45 -1.28
CA VAL A 95 1.18 -8.77 -0.13
C VAL A 95 0.10 -7.98 0.60
N LEU A 96 0.07 -8.09 1.94
CA LEU A 96 -0.69 -7.19 2.78
C LEU A 96 0.32 -6.25 3.42
N TRP A 97 0.19 -4.97 3.16
CA TRP A 97 1.14 -3.96 3.62
C TRP A 97 0.44 -2.97 4.53
N LEU A 98 0.91 -2.87 5.77
CA LEU A 98 0.31 -1.98 6.76
C LEU A 98 1.26 -0.80 7.01
N GLN A 99 0.71 0.40 6.92
CA GLN A 99 1.48 1.64 7.07
C GLN A 99 1.94 1.86 8.51
N LEU A 100 2.61 2.98 8.76
CA LEU A 100 3.17 3.28 10.08
C LEU A 100 2.11 3.16 11.18
N ASP A 101 2.51 2.52 12.28
CA ASP A 101 1.68 2.32 13.47
C ASP A 101 0.48 1.40 13.29
N ILE A 102 0.44 0.66 12.20
CA ILE A 102 -0.65 -0.29 11.93
C ILE A 102 -0.07 -1.70 11.95
N SER A 103 -0.69 -2.58 12.73
CA SER A 103 -0.28 -3.98 12.83
C SER A 103 -1.45 -4.83 13.31
N ASP A 104 -1.43 -6.12 12.99
CA ASP A 104 -2.44 -7.07 13.47
C ASP A 104 -1.91 -8.48 13.36
N GLU A 105 -1.71 -9.11 14.52
CA GLU A 105 -1.12 -10.43 14.59
C GLU A 105 -2.00 -11.50 13.92
N ASN A 106 -3.31 -11.40 14.06
CA ASN A 106 -4.21 -12.37 13.44
C ASN A 106 -4.25 -12.23 11.93
N ALA A 107 -4.17 -11.00 11.42
CA ALA A 107 -4.11 -10.77 10.00
C ALA A 107 -2.81 -11.34 9.43
N LYS A 108 -1.71 -11.20 10.17
CA LYS A 108 -0.42 -11.75 9.77
C LYS A 108 -0.52 -13.25 9.58
N LYS A 109 -1.11 -13.94 10.56
CA LYS A 109 -1.28 -15.38 10.48
C LYS A 109 -2.13 -15.77 9.29
N LEU A 110 -3.23 -15.08 9.10
CA LEU A 110 -4.17 -15.39 8.02
C LEU A 110 -3.48 -15.28 6.66
N VAL A 111 -2.80 -14.19 6.40
CA VAL A 111 -2.22 -14.00 5.08
C VAL A 111 -1.03 -14.93 4.85
N GLU A 112 -0.23 -15.19 5.89
CA GLU A 112 0.90 -16.11 5.75
C GLU A 112 0.44 -17.54 5.51
N GLU A 113 -0.68 -17.94 6.12
CA GLU A 113 -1.26 -19.26 5.87
C GLU A 113 -1.76 -19.40 4.43
N ASN A 114 -1.99 -18.29 3.76
CA ASN A 114 -2.43 -18.27 2.38
C ASN A 114 -1.30 -17.90 1.41
N ASN A 115 -0.07 -18.08 1.84
CA ASN A 115 1.13 -17.84 1.04
C ASN A 115 1.30 -16.42 0.57
N MET A 116 0.79 -15.46 1.36
CA MET A 116 0.99 -14.05 1.09
C MET A 116 2.08 -13.52 2.02
N GLU A 117 2.70 -12.43 1.60
CA GLU A 117 3.68 -11.75 2.44
C GLU A 117 2.99 -10.69 3.29
N TYR A 118 3.55 -10.41 4.45
CA TYR A 118 2.99 -9.46 5.40
C TYR A 118 4.06 -8.44 5.78
N ILE A 119 3.75 -7.16 5.61
CA ILE A 119 4.63 -6.07 6.02
C ILE A 119 3.80 -5.19 6.95
N GLU A 120 4.36 -4.78 8.06
CA GLU A 120 3.65 -3.90 8.99
C GLU A 120 4.51 -2.72 9.41
N ASN A 121 3.86 -1.64 9.81
CA ASN A 121 4.53 -0.47 10.38
C ASN A 121 5.60 0.10 9.46
N LYS A 122 5.30 0.18 8.17
CA LYS A 122 6.21 0.72 7.18
C LYS A 122 5.46 1.58 6.17
N CYS A 123 6.05 2.70 5.79
CA CYS A 123 5.45 3.57 4.77
C CYS A 123 5.99 3.19 3.39
N THR A 124 5.11 2.88 2.46
CA THR A 124 5.51 2.46 1.12
C THR A 124 6.40 3.51 0.43
N LYS A 125 6.06 4.78 0.58
CA LYS A 125 6.86 5.86 0.01
C LYS A 125 8.26 5.88 0.59
N MET A 126 8.37 5.82 1.92
CA MET A 126 9.66 5.86 2.60
C MET A 126 10.51 4.65 2.25
N GLU A 127 9.89 3.47 2.16
CA GLU A 127 10.61 2.26 1.81
C GLU A 127 11.09 2.31 0.36
N TYR A 128 10.26 2.83 -0.53
CA TYR A 128 10.66 2.98 -1.92
C TYR A 128 11.87 3.92 -2.02
N GLN A 129 11.83 5.04 -1.33
CA GLN A 129 12.95 5.99 -1.31
C GLN A 129 14.21 5.33 -0.79
N LYS A 130 14.08 4.56 0.27
CA LYS A 130 15.21 3.92 0.90
C LYS A 130 15.95 2.96 -0.04
N TYR A 131 15.20 2.19 -0.82
CA TYR A 131 15.83 1.16 -1.65
C TYR A 131 16.13 1.60 -3.09
N PHE A 132 15.43 2.61 -3.59
CA PHE A 132 15.57 2.98 -5.01
C PHE A 132 16.15 4.38 -5.23
N LEU A 133 16.15 5.23 -4.18
CA LEU A 133 16.73 6.56 -4.29
C LEU A 133 17.89 6.78 -3.32
N LYS A 134 18.49 5.71 -2.86
CA LYS A 134 19.53 5.81 -1.84
C LYS A 134 20.75 6.60 -2.26
N VAL A 135 20.96 6.75 -3.53
CA VAL A 135 22.07 7.54 -4.00
C VAL A 135 21.99 8.96 -3.51
N ARG A 136 20.77 9.52 -3.50
CA ARG A 136 20.62 10.81 -3.03
C ARG A 136 20.85 10.94 -1.61
N GLN A 137 20.58 9.93 -0.83
CA GLN A 137 20.75 9.96 0.59
C GLN A 137 22.21 9.94 0.97
N ALA A 138 23.03 9.42 0.12
CA ALA A 138 24.43 9.34 0.40
C ALA A 138 25.07 10.69 0.37
N PHE A 139 24.49 11.65 -0.33
CA PHE A 139 25.00 12.81 -0.44
C PHE A 139 24.86 13.69 0.57
N PRO A 140 24.20 13.71 1.14
CA PRO A 140 23.98 14.64 2.01
C PRO A 140 24.95 14.90 2.97
N VAL A 141 25.54 14.62 2.84
CA VAL A 141 26.10 14.71 3.46
C VAL A 141 26.78 15.33 3.62
N LEU A 142 26.59 15.30 3.01
CA LEU A 142 26.99 15.73 2.94
C LEU A 142 27.34 16.34 3.23
N SER A 143 27.52 16.28 3.18
CA SER A 143 27.76 16.70 3.26
C SER A 143 28.07 17.02 3.57
N ASP A 144 28.44 17.06 3.58
CA ASP A 144 28.61 17.23 3.64
C ASP A 144 28.76 17.43 3.78
#